data_d6a4b5afc3229825670e1850571340a7
#
_entry.id   d6a4b5afc3229825670e1850571340a7
#
_cell.length_a   1.000
_cell.length_b   1.000
_cell.length_c   1.000
_cell.angle_alpha   90.00
_cell.angle_beta   90.00
_cell.angle_gamma   90.00
#
_symmetry.space_group_name_H-M   'P 1'
#
loop_
_entity.id
_entity.type
_entity.pdbx_description
1 polymer ?
#
loop_
_entity_poly.entity_id
_entity_poly.type
_entity_poly.pdbx_seq_one_letter_code
_entity_poly.pdbx_strand_id
1 'polypeptide(L)'
;MMLHKKPVLLLLPIALVIFIVFWVSNRPEKISYNRDIRPIVNNKCISCHGGVKQSGGFSLLFEEEAKRPSESGKLAIVPGDSRNSEIIKRLNHSDTSLRMPLDKEPLTKEEIQLISDWIDQGAEWEEHWAYIPPDPDITPPQTVYSDLTENEIDRFIFAKLEEMGLAPSAKAEKELLLRRLHLDLTGLPPSKQDYENFLADQDPGAYEKAVDRLLSSSAFGEKWASMWLDLARYADSKGYEKDLHREIWKYRDWVIQAFNKDMSFEQFTIEQLAGDLLPNASVSQLIATAFHRNTMANDEGGTHDEEFRVAAVLERVATTFEVWQGTTMACVQCHSHTYDPIRHEEFYQVMAIFNNTADKDLYNEQPKLVTYAEEDKPKIEAVIDYLQTVAPSVPVEAGDGFLYDKAENLLNSLDYRKVSAAEFQDKSSFIELVAHDQKSIWQVQDSSWIMFEAVDLTDVQALSFGYASLYGAILEIRLDEPLGPKIGEVKLGVTAKGFPGNKPEQWRTVKAPIQEVEGKRNLFIYFRKDRHYTQDLLRLDWIFYHQKNPKYLALGHQFTQKLKLLEQVSPEETQILS
;
A
#
# COMPACT_ATOMS: atom_id res chain seq x y z
N MET A 1 60.71 69.96 35.18
CA MET A 1 59.26 70.08 35.14
C MET A 1 58.78 69.01 34.23
N MET A 2 58.49 67.79 34.77
CA MET A 2 58.01 66.61 34.00
C MET A 2 56.54 66.55 34.15
N LEU A 3 55.82 66.65 33.06
CA LEU A 3 54.37 66.52 32.98
C LEU A 3 54.02 65.01 32.88
N HIS A 4 53.36 64.48 33.91
CA HIS A 4 52.76 63.17 33.90
C HIS A 4 51.55 63.18 32.95
N LYS A 5 51.66 62.51 31.79
CA LYS A 5 50.49 62.19 30.93
C LYS A 5 49.77 61.01 31.59
N LYS A 6 48.50 61.25 31.95
CA LYS A 6 47.59 60.26 32.59
C LYS A 6 47.21 59.12 31.63
N PRO A 7 47.05 57.91 32.12
CA PRO A 7 46.62 56.75 31.31
C PRO A 7 45.09 56.70 31.17
N VAL A 8 44.46 57.68 30.54
CA VAL A 8 42.99 57.72 30.32
C VAL A 8 42.58 57.00 29.02
N LEU A 9 43.53 56.75 28.11
CA LEU A 9 43.22 56.21 26.78
C LEU A 9 43.04 54.70 26.71
N LEU A 10 43.38 53.94 27.78
CA LEU A 10 43.23 52.47 27.80
C LEU A 10 41.92 51.98 28.44
N LEU A 11 41.19 52.84 29.14
CA LEU A 11 39.95 52.44 29.84
C LEU A 11 38.73 52.41 28.92
N LEU A 12 38.71 53.17 27.85
CA LEU A 12 37.58 53.22 26.88
C LEU A 12 37.39 51.92 26.11
N PRO A 13 38.42 51.25 25.54
CA PRO A 13 38.21 49.95 24.87
C PRO A 13 37.82 48.82 25.82
N ILE A 14 38.32 48.82 27.07
CA ILE A 14 37.93 47.83 28.08
C ILE A 14 36.47 48.01 28.49
N ALA A 15 36.00 49.22 28.71
CA ALA A 15 34.62 49.52 29.01
C ALA A 15 33.68 49.15 27.84
N LEU A 16 34.11 49.34 26.58
CA LEU A 16 33.36 48.93 25.38
C LEU A 16 33.29 47.39 25.30
N VAL A 17 34.39 46.69 25.54
CA VAL A 17 34.38 45.22 25.53
C VAL A 17 33.50 44.67 26.66
N ILE A 18 33.58 45.20 27.86
CA ILE A 18 32.72 44.81 29.00
C ILE A 18 31.24 45.13 28.65
N PHE A 19 30.97 46.26 28.04
CA PHE A 19 29.61 46.61 27.61
C PHE A 19 29.11 45.68 26.51
N ILE A 20 29.95 45.29 25.53
CA ILE A 20 29.61 44.34 24.47
C ILE A 20 29.37 42.94 25.07
N VAL A 21 30.27 42.51 25.95
CA VAL A 21 30.11 41.18 26.60
C VAL A 21 28.87 41.17 27.49
N PHE A 22 28.65 42.23 28.28
CA PHE A 22 27.42 42.39 29.07
C PHE A 22 26.16 42.44 28.21
N TRP A 23 26.17 43.14 27.07
CA TRP A 23 25.06 43.22 26.14
C TRP A 23 24.81 41.92 25.41
N VAL A 24 25.84 41.17 25.01
CA VAL A 24 25.72 39.87 24.37
C VAL A 24 25.25 38.82 25.40
N SER A 25 25.79 38.84 26.64
CA SER A 25 25.40 37.89 27.70
C SER A 25 24.00 38.14 28.26
N ASN A 26 23.46 39.38 28.13
CA ASN A 26 22.11 39.72 28.58
C ASN A 26 21.11 39.86 27.43
N ARG A 27 21.42 39.40 26.22
CA ARG A 27 20.37 39.26 25.21
C ARG A 27 19.36 38.22 25.69
N PRO A 28 18.07 38.57 25.71
CA PRO A 28 17.05 37.58 26.00
C PRO A 28 17.21 36.41 25.01
N GLU A 29 17.17 35.19 25.54
CA GLU A 29 17.22 34.01 24.68
C GLU A 29 16.12 34.11 23.63
N LYS A 30 16.46 33.76 22.38
CA LYS A 30 15.48 33.78 21.30
C LYS A 30 14.44 32.69 21.57
N ILE A 31 13.19 33.08 21.68
CA ILE A 31 12.09 32.15 21.91
C ILE A 31 11.80 31.40 20.60
N SER A 32 11.89 30.08 20.66
CA SER A 32 11.57 29.19 19.55
C SER A 32 10.07 28.92 19.52
N TYR A 33 9.47 29.11 18.35
CA TYR A 33 8.05 28.77 18.19
C TYR A 33 7.80 27.28 18.42
N ASN A 34 8.63 26.40 17.87
CA ASN A 34 8.47 24.94 18.00
C ASN A 34 8.69 24.43 19.43
N ARG A 35 9.72 24.95 20.11
CA ARG A 35 10.09 24.48 21.46
C ARG A 35 9.18 25.08 22.54
N ASP A 36 8.90 26.38 22.43
CA ASP A 36 8.37 27.15 23.56
C ASP A 36 6.87 27.53 23.38
N ILE A 37 6.45 27.85 22.16
CA ILE A 37 5.10 28.36 21.88
C ILE A 37 4.14 27.29 21.39
N ARG A 38 4.56 26.46 20.42
CA ARG A 38 3.73 25.42 19.81
C ARG A 38 3.12 24.44 20.85
N PRO A 39 3.83 23.99 21.91
CA PRO A 39 3.23 23.16 22.95
C PRO A 39 2.06 23.83 23.66
N ILE A 40 2.15 25.13 23.95
CA ILE A 40 1.06 25.92 24.57
C ILE A 40 -0.13 25.99 23.62
N VAL A 41 0.14 26.34 22.34
CA VAL A 41 -0.89 26.43 21.29
C VAL A 41 -1.63 25.10 21.14
N ASN A 42 -0.89 24.00 20.98
CA ASN A 42 -1.49 22.66 20.80
C ASN A 42 -2.34 22.24 22.00
N ASN A 43 -1.92 22.52 23.22
CA ASN A 43 -2.62 22.11 24.42
C ASN A 43 -3.82 23.02 24.75
N LYS A 44 -3.75 24.31 24.50
CA LYS A 44 -4.69 25.30 25.02
C LYS A 44 -5.56 25.97 23.96
N CYS A 45 -5.11 26.07 22.70
CA CYS A 45 -5.72 26.93 21.68
C CYS A 45 -6.29 26.18 20.47
N ILE A 46 -5.56 25.17 19.97
CA ILE A 46 -5.80 24.57 18.65
C ILE A 46 -7.18 23.91 18.52
N SER A 47 -7.75 23.41 19.60
CA SER A 47 -9.08 22.77 19.60
C SER A 47 -10.22 23.71 19.17
N CYS A 48 -10.02 25.02 19.30
CA CYS A 48 -10.96 26.05 18.88
C CYS A 48 -10.44 26.94 17.75
N HIS A 49 -9.12 27.06 17.61
CA HIS A 49 -8.44 27.92 16.66
C HIS A 49 -7.44 27.12 15.80
N GLY A 50 -7.92 26.04 15.16
CA GLY A 50 -7.11 25.12 14.36
C GLY A 50 -7.80 24.65 13.10
N GLY A 51 -7.39 23.50 12.56
CA GLY A 51 -7.91 22.94 11.32
C GLY A 51 -9.37 22.52 11.37
N VAL A 52 -9.83 21.99 12.52
CA VAL A 52 -11.23 21.52 12.72
C VAL A 52 -12.18 22.68 12.96
N LYS A 53 -11.77 23.66 13.74
CA LYS A 53 -12.59 24.80 14.13
C LYS A 53 -11.77 26.07 14.10
N GLN A 54 -12.30 27.12 13.47
CA GLN A 54 -11.70 28.45 13.34
C GLN A 54 -12.62 29.47 14.01
N SER A 55 -12.74 29.40 15.33
CA SER A 55 -13.59 30.32 16.09
C SER A 55 -13.17 31.78 15.88
N GLY A 56 -14.11 32.65 15.49
CA GLY A 56 -13.85 34.04 15.17
C GLY A 56 -13.06 34.25 13.87
N GLY A 57 -13.05 33.28 12.94
CA GLY A 57 -12.35 33.34 11.66
C GLY A 57 -10.82 33.36 11.80
N PHE A 58 -10.31 32.79 12.91
CA PHE A 58 -8.90 32.82 13.29
C PHE A 58 -8.39 31.40 13.54
N SER A 59 -7.21 31.09 13.02
CA SER A 59 -6.53 29.80 13.20
C SER A 59 -5.06 30.02 13.57
N LEU A 60 -4.54 29.16 14.43
CA LEU A 60 -3.13 29.10 14.83
C LEU A 60 -2.39 27.93 14.17
N LEU A 61 -2.99 27.29 13.16
CA LEU A 61 -2.38 26.17 12.46
C LEU A 61 -1.35 26.67 11.41
N PHE A 62 -1.68 27.76 10.70
CA PHE A 62 -0.85 28.33 9.67
C PHE A 62 -0.50 29.78 10.00
N GLU A 63 0.73 30.20 9.68
CA GLU A 63 1.24 31.55 9.97
C GLU A 63 0.35 32.63 9.39
N GLU A 64 0.00 32.50 8.09
CA GLU A 64 -0.81 33.51 7.39
C GLU A 64 -2.23 33.61 7.98
N GLU A 65 -2.78 32.52 8.52
CA GLU A 65 -4.08 32.54 9.21
C GLU A 65 -4.00 33.20 10.59
N ALA A 66 -2.89 32.95 11.31
CA ALA A 66 -2.65 33.52 12.63
C ALA A 66 -2.39 35.02 12.60
N LYS A 67 -1.80 35.54 11.51
CA LYS A 67 -1.40 36.94 11.34
C LYS A 67 -2.40 37.78 10.52
N ARG A 68 -3.47 37.17 9.98
CA ARG A 68 -4.53 37.93 9.28
C ARG A 68 -5.57 38.50 10.26
N PRO A 69 -6.36 39.54 9.85
CA PRO A 69 -7.48 40.00 10.66
C PRO A 69 -8.51 38.92 10.91
N SER A 70 -8.97 38.79 12.17
CA SER A 70 -10.08 37.93 12.56
C SER A 70 -11.43 38.52 12.06
N GLU A 71 -12.53 37.78 12.26
CA GLU A 71 -13.89 38.28 11.95
C GLU A 71 -14.22 39.62 12.65
N SER A 72 -13.61 39.92 13.78
CA SER A 72 -13.76 41.22 14.45
C SER A 72 -12.98 42.37 13.79
N GLY A 73 -12.23 42.08 12.74
CA GLY A 73 -11.34 43.03 12.06
C GLY A 73 -10.03 43.31 12.81
N LYS A 74 -9.80 42.68 13.98
CA LYS A 74 -8.60 42.86 14.78
C LYS A 74 -7.55 41.81 14.43
N LEU A 75 -6.27 42.20 14.53
CA LEU A 75 -5.15 41.25 14.42
C LEU A 75 -4.98 40.48 15.74
N ALA A 76 -5.01 39.15 15.66
CA ALA A 76 -4.76 38.29 16.82
C ALA A 76 -3.30 38.46 17.28
N ILE A 77 -2.35 38.49 16.35
CA ILE A 77 -0.92 38.67 16.58
C ILE A 77 -0.44 39.89 15.77
N VAL A 78 0.17 40.86 16.44
CA VAL A 78 0.85 42.01 15.83
C VAL A 78 2.34 41.81 16.07
N PRO A 79 3.14 41.36 15.09
CA PRO A 79 4.57 41.10 15.28
C PRO A 79 5.30 42.37 15.82
N GLY A 80 6.06 42.17 16.89
CA GLY A 80 6.79 43.25 17.58
C GLY A 80 5.95 44.07 18.56
N ASP A 81 4.65 43.77 18.73
CA ASP A 81 3.77 44.54 19.60
C ASP A 81 2.73 43.66 20.30
N SER A 82 3.13 43.08 21.41
CA SER A 82 2.27 42.22 22.23
C SER A 82 1.08 42.99 22.83
N ARG A 83 1.26 44.29 23.16
CA ARG A 83 0.23 45.13 23.78
C ARG A 83 -0.96 45.37 22.85
N ASN A 84 -0.71 45.49 21.53
CA ASN A 84 -1.73 45.66 20.53
C ASN A 84 -2.28 44.34 19.97
N SER A 85 -1.64 43.23 20.27
CA SER A 85 -2.10 41.89 19.89
C SER A 85 -3.37 41.50 20.65
N GLU A 86 -4.45 41.16 19.93
CA GLU A 86 -5.75 40.83 20.55
C GLU A 86 -5.63 39.54 21.38
N ILE A 87 -4.74 38.57 21.02
CA ILE A 87 -4.51 37.34 21.78
C ILE A 87 -4.10 37.67 23.24
N ILE A 88 -3.17 38.61 23.46
CA ILE A 88 -2.69 38.96 24.79
C ILE A 88 -3.79 39.66 25.59
N LYS A 89 -4.60 40.49 24.93
CA LYS A 89 -5.76 41.16 25.57
C LYS A 89 -6.78 40.13 26.03
N ARG A 90 -7.05 39.09 25.22
CA ARG A 90 -7.99 38.02 25.53
C ARG A 90 -7.48 37.07 26.62
N LEU A 91 -6.19 36.76 26.62
CA LEU A 91 -5.59 35.90 27.66
C LEU A 91 -5.63 36.59 29.03
N ASN A 92 -5.51 37.91 29.11
CA ASN A 92 -5.53 38.69 30.35
C ASN A 92 -6.91 39.28 30.71
N HIS A 93 -7.98 38.94 29.98
CA HIS A 93 -9.27 39.58 30.17
C HIS A 93 -9.89 39.20 31.52
N SER A 94 -10.38 40.20 32.29
CA SER A 94 -11.01 39.98 33.61
C SER A 94 -12.38 39.34 33.50
N ASP A 95 -13.14 39.63 32.44
CA ASP A 95 -14.43 39.01 32.16
C ASP A 95 -14.20 37.60 31.57
N THR A 96 -14.67 36.58 32.28
CA THR A 96 -14.53 35.17 31.89
C THR A 96 -15.24 34.83 30.59
N SER A 97 -16.28 35.58 30.23
CA SER A 97 -16.99 35.39 28.95
C SER A 97 -16.20 35.86 27.73
N LEU A 98 -15.15 36.64 27.95
CA LEU A 98 -14.26 37.18 26.91
C LEU A 98 -12.83 36.67 27.01
N ARG A 99 -12.48 36.06 28.16
CA ARG A 99 -11.15 35.52 28.41
C ARG A 99 -10.94 34.21 27.65
N MET A 100 -9.76 34.05 27.07
CA MET A 100 -9.31 32.82 26.44
C MET A 100 -8.33 32.04 27.36
N PRO A 101 -8.38 30.69 27.34
CA PRO A 101 -9.32 29.82 26.63
C PRO A 101 -10.72 29.92 27.22
N LEU A 102 -11.74 30.01 26.36
CA LEU A 102 -13.13 30.16 26.77
C LEU A 102 -13.60 28.90 27.53
N ASP A 103 -14.23 29.10 28.71
CA ASP A 103 -14.77 28.02 29.56
C ASP A 103 -13.75 26.95 29.97
N LYS A 104 -12.45 27.28 29.96
CA LYS A 104 -11.34 26.41 30.40
C LYS A 104 -10.44 27.13 31.39
N GLU A 105 -9.53 26.35 32.00
CA GLU A 105 -8.51 26.90 32.89
C GLU A 105 -7.65 27.93 32.12
N PRO A 106 -7.41 29.11 32.75
CA PRO A 106 -6.56 30.13 32.14
C PRO A 106 -5.12 29.65 31.99
N LEU A 107 -4.39 30.29 31.10
CA LEU A 107 -2.94 30.12 31.01
C LEU A 107 -2.28 30.65 32.29
N THR A 108 -1.13 30.10 32.62
CA THR A 108 -0.30 30.63 33.72
C THR A 108 0.29 31.99 33.32
N LYS A 109 0.76 32.74 34.30
CA LYS A 109 1.40 34.03 34.02
C LYS A 109 2.68 33.86 33.19
N GLU A 110 3.39 32.78 33.43
CA GLU A 110 4.61 32.42 32.73
C GLU A 110 4.32 32.08 31.27
N GLU A 111 3.26 31.30 30.98
CA GLU A 111 2.83 31.01 29.61
C GLU A 111 2.39 32.28 28.85
N ILE A 112 1.65 33.17 29.52
CA ILE A 112 1.23 34.45 28.92
C ILE A 112 2.44 35.34 28.65
N GLN A 113 3.39 35.41 29.59
CA GLN A 113 4.61 36.18 29.41
C GLN A 113 5.44 35.66 28.25
N LEU A 114 5.60 34.34 28.16
CA LEU A 114 6.34 33.67 27.09
C LEU A 114 5.76 34.01 25.69
N ILE A 115 4.43 33.92 25.56
CA ILE A 115 3.74 34.33 24.32
C ILE A 115 3.94 35.82 24.04
N SER A 116 3.88 36.71 25.07
CA SER A 116 4.09 38.14 24.92
C SER A 116 5.49 38.46 24.44
N ASP A 117 6.51 37.84 25.05
CA ASP A 117 7.90 38.02 24.72
C ASP A 117 8.24 37.50 23.32
N TRP A 118 7.63 36.38 22.90
CA TRP A 118 7.73 35.87 21.54
C TRP A 118 7.15 36.86 20.52
N ILE A 119 5.97 37.44 20.82
CA ILE A 119 5.36 38.44 19.95
C ILE A 119 6.25 39.69 19.85
N ASP A 120 6.79 40.14 21.00
CA ASP A 120 7.66 41.34 21.04
C ASP A 120 9.02 41.11 20.36
N GLN A 121 9.49 39.86 20.28
CA GLN A 121 10.63 39.42 19.48
C GLN A 121 10.33 39.34 17.97
N GLY A 122 9.09 39.62 17.52
CA GLY A 122 8.69 39.64 16.12
C GLY A 122 7.75 38.52 15.71
N ALA A 123 7.32 37.67 16.64
CA ALA A 123 6.44 36.51 16.38
C ALA A 123 6.97 35.65 15.22
N GLU A 124 8.26 35.32 15.27
CA GLU A 124 8.88 34.49 14.23
C GLU A 124 8.24 33.11 14.26
N TRP A 125 7.66 32.71 13.12
CA TRP A 125 7.03 31.41 12.94
C TRP A 125 8.06 30.43 12.39
N GLU A 126 8.13 29.25 12.97
CA GLU A 126 9.01 28.19 12.49
C GLU A 126 8.21 27.14 11.72
N GLU A 127 8.79 26.55 10.70
CA GLU A 127 8.24 25.36 10.06
C GLU A 127 7.97 24.28 11.10
N HIS A 128 7.02 23.40 10.81
CA HIS A 128 6.72 22.32 11.73
C HIS A 128 7.95 21.40 11.90
N TRP A 129 8.34 21.15 13.15
CA TRP A 129 9.58 20.46 13.52
C TRP A 129 9.79 19.13 12.79
N ALA A 130 8.70 18.38 12.48
CA ALA A 130 8.77 17.09 11.80
C ALA A 130 9.20 17.19 10.33
N TYR A 131 9.12 18.40 9.72
CA TYR A 131 9.49 18.64 8.33
C TYR A 131 10.79 19.45 8.18
N ILE A 132 11.41 19.83 9.31
CA ILE A 132 12.73 20.47 9.31
C ILE A 132 13.78 19.39 9.11
N PRO A 133 14.64 19.49 8.08
CA PRO A 133 15.75 18.56 7.91
C PRO A 133 16.65 18.51 9.16
N PRO A 134 17.16 17.33 9.55
CA PRO A 134 18.13 17.24 10.64
C PRO A 134 19.36 18.09 10.36
N ASP A 135 19.93 18.72 11.41
CA ASP A 135 21.19 19.43 11.31
C ASP A 135 22.33 18.43 11.01
N PRO A 136 23.01 18.55 9.85
CA PRO A 136 24.10 17.65 9.51
C PRO A 136 25.35 17.81 10.38
N ASP A 137 25.47 18.95 11.08
CA ASP A 137 26.65 19.32 11.87
C ASP A 137 26.50 19.00 13.36
N ILE A 138 25.54 18.14 13.74
CA ILE A 138 25.38 17.71 15.14
C ILE A 138 26.64 16.98 15.60
N THR A 139 27.32 17.57 16.58
CA THR A 139 28.49 16.95 17.20
C THR A 139 28.05 16.06 18.38
N PRO A 140 28.35 14.75 18.36
CA PRO A 140 28.04 13.87 19.48
C PRO A 140 28.72 14.36 20.78
N PRO A 141 28.04 14.32 21.93
CA PRO A 141 28.55 14.80 23.18
C PRO A 141 29.75 13.96 23.65
N GLN A 142 30.61 14.56 24.48
CA GLN A 142 31.64 13.83 25.20
C GLN A 142 31.00 13.14 26.42
N THR A 143 31.55 11.98 26.81
CA THR A 143 31.08 11.22 27.97
C THR A 143 32.28 10.61 28.70
N VAL A 144 32.17 10.41 30.00
CA VAL A 144 33.20 9.70 30.80
C VAL A 144 33.26 8.20 30.44
N TYR A 145 32.26 7.69 29.74
CA TYR A 145 32.20 6.29 29.28
C TYR A 145 32.71 6.11 27.83
N SER A 146 33.60 7.00 27.37
CA SER A 146 34.13 6.96 26.00
C SER A 146 34.73 5.61 25.60
N ASP A 147 35.33 4.90 26.57
CA ASP A 147 35.95 3.58 26.35
C ASP A 147 34.92 2.46 26.12
N LEU A 148 33.64 2.71 26.38
CA LEU A 148 32.52 1.78 26.16
C LEU A 148 31.73 2.12 24.91
N THR A 149 32.01 3.25 24.24
CA THR A 149 31.29 3.68 23.04
C THR A 149 31.79 2.93 21.82
N GLU A 150 30.87 2.34 21.05
CA GLU A 150 31.14 1.68 19.77
C GLU A 150 30.71 2.56 18.58
N ASN A 151 29.76 3.50 18.80
CA ASN A 151 29.26 4.42 17.79
C ASN A 151 28.79 5.76 18.41
N GLU A 152 28.36 6.71 17.55
CA GLU A 152 27.92 8.03 17.97
C GLU A 152 26.63 7.99 18.80
N ILE A 153 25.75 7.01 18.58
CA ILE A 153 24.49 6.86 19.36
C ILE A 153 24.82 6.57 20.82
N ASP A 154 25.82 5.73 21.07
CA ASP A 154 26.28 5.44 22.44
C ASP A 154 26.68 6.70 23.20
N ARG A 155 27.31 7.65 22.53
CA ARG A 155 27.72 8.92 23.16
C ARG A 155 26.53 9.73 23.65
N PHE A 156 25.43 9.80 22.87
CA PHE A 156 24.20 10.47 23.29
C PHE A 156 23.55 9.74 24.48
N ILE A 157 23.48 8.41 24.40
CA ILE A 157 22.90 7.59 25.48
C ILE A 157 23.72 7.71 26.76
N PHE A 158 25.06 7.57 26.68
CA PHE A 158 25.92 7.60 27.84
C PHE A 158 26.01 8.99 28.47
N ALA A 159 26.05 10.05 27.67
CA ALA A 159 25.97 11.41 28.20
C ALA A 159 24.65 11.64 28.96
N LYS A 160 23.54 11.08 28.48
CA LYS A 160 22.25 11.19 29.19
C LYS A 160 22.22 10.36 30.48
N LEU A 161 22.81 9.17 30.49
CA LEU A 161 22.97 8.37 31.71
C LEU A 161 23.82 9.12 32.74
N GLU A 162 24.92 9.73 32.31
CA GLU A 162 25.83 10.52 33.17
C GLU A 162 25.10 11.72 33.77
N GLU A 163 24.32 12.48 32.96
CA GLU A 163 23.47 13.58 33.45
C GLU A 163 22.53 13.13 34.56
N MET A 164 21.98 11.92 34.42
CA MET A 164 21.07 11.32 35.40
C MET A 164 21.77 10.64 36.58
N GLY A 165 23.10 10.65 36.65
CA GLY A 165 23.88 9.96 37.67
C GLY A 165 23.81 8.42 37.57
N LEU A 166 23.55 7.90 36.38
CA LEU A 166 23.50 6.46 36.10
C LEU A 166 24.73 6.02 35.33
N ALA A 167 25.03 4.73 35.39
CA ALA A 167 26.12 4.11 34.63
C ALA A 167 25.57 3.06 33.66
N PRO A 168 26.25 2.82 32.52
CA PRO A 168 25.92 1.70 31.64
C PRO A 168 26.00 0.37 32.42
N SER A 169 25.09 -0.56 32.08
CA SER A 169 25.16 -1.91 32.64
C SER A 169 26.35 -2.69 32.10
N ALA A 170 26.83 -3.68 32.86
CA ALA A 170 27.83 -4.61 32.37
C ALA A 170 27.36 -5.36 31.11
N LYS A 171 28.33 -5.74 30.25
CA LYS A 171 28.04 -6.57 29.06
C LYS A 171 27.36 -7.87 29.49
N ALA A 172 26.33 -8.27 28.78
CA ALA A 172 25.58 -9.49 29.08
C ALA A 172 26.44 -10.74 28.82
N GLU A 173 26.11 -11.83 29.51
CA GLU A 173 26.76 -13.14 29.30
C GLU A 173 26.50 -13.64 27.86
N LYS A 174 27.43 -14.46 27.32
CA LYS A 174 27.41 -14.92 25.93
C LYS A 174 26.08 -15.60 25.56
N GLU A 175 25.51 -16.39 26.44
CA GLU A 175 24.24 -17.10 26.21
C GLU A 175 23.08 -16.11 26.03
N LEU A 176 23.05 -15.09 26.87
CA LEU A 176 22.00 -14.06 26.79
C LEU A 176 22.17 -13.18 25.56
N LEU A 177 23.41 -12.83 25.20
CA LEU A 177 23.73 -12.09 23.98
C LEU A 177 23.25 -12.84 22.74
N LEU A 178 23.59 -14.13 22.61
CA LEU A 178 23.16 -14.94 21.48
C LEU A 178 21.63 -15.05 21.39
N ARG A 179 20.97 -15.25 22.54
CA ARG A 179 19.50 -15.30 22.59
C ARG A 179 18.87 -14.00 22.11
N ARG A 180 19.34 -12.86 22.59
CA ARG A 180 18.86 -11.54 22.18
C ARG A 180 19.07 -11.33 20.69
N LEU A 181 20.28 -11.61 20.20
CA LEU A 181 20.64 -11.48 18.80
C LEU A 181 19.69 -12.28 17.87
N HIS A 182 19.42 -13.54 18.22
CA HIS A 182 18.51 -14.38 17.47
C HIS A 182 17.07 -13.82 17.46
N LEU A 183 16.56 -13.44 18.64
CA LEU A 183 15.21 -12.88 18.76
C LEU A 183 15.08 -11.53 18.04
N ASP A 184 16.11 -10.70 18.10
CA ASP A 184 16.11 -9.39 17.46
C ASP A 184 16.20 -9.50 15.93
N LEU A 185 17.05 -10.38 15.39
CA LEU A 185 17.25 -10.48 13.95
C LEU A 185 16.26 -11.42 13.25
N THR A 186 15.91 -12.55 13.88
CA THR A 186 15.09 -13.57 13.21
C THR A 186 13.75 -13.89 13.90
N GLY A 187 13.51 -13.32 15.08
CA GLY A 187 12.32 -13.63 15.89
C GLY A 187 12.31 -15.04 16.49
N LEU A 188 13.32 -15.84 16.24
CA LEU A 188 13.42 -17.24 16.66
C LEU A 188 14.50 -17.42 17.74
N PRO A 189 14.32 -18.33 18.70
CA PRO A 189 15.37 -18.64 19.66
C PRO A 189 16.51 -19.41 18.98
N PRO A 190 17.76 -19.29 19.46
CA PRO A 190 18.87 -20.07 18.96
C PRO A 190 18.65 -21.57 19.21
N SER A 191 19.07 -22.39 18.26
CA SER A 191 19.12 -23.84 18.43
C SER A 191 20.21 -24.27 19.42
N LYS A 192 20.14 -25.50 19.90
CA LYS A 192 21.21 -26.06 20.74
C LYS A 192 22.58 -25.98 20.04
N GLN A 193 22.63 -26.24 18.75
CA GLN A 193 23.85 -26.21 17.97
C GLN A 193 24.41 -24.77 17.85
N ASP A 194 23.53 -23.77 17.74
CA ASP A 194 23.94 -22.35 17.74
C ASP A 194 24.63 -21.97 19.05
N TYR A 195 24.09 -22.41 20.19
CA TYR A 195 24.71 -22.20 21.49
C TYR A 195 26.07 -22.87 21.58
N GLU A 196 26.16 -24.17 21.24
CA GLU A 196 27.40 -24.94 21.30
C GLU A 196 28.48 -24.30 20.43
N ASN A 197 28.16 -23.90 19.21
CA ASN A 197 29.10 -23.27 18.29
C ASN A 197 29.56 -21.89 18.80
N PHE A 198 28.65 -21.05 19.25
CA PHE A 198 28.96 -19.68 19.70
C PHE A 198 29.78 -19.68 21.00
N LEU A 199 29.45 -20.55 21.95
CA LEU A 199 30.19 -20.66 23.22
C LEU A 199 31.60 -21.24 23.03
N ALA A 200 31.76 -22.15 22.07
CA ALA A 200 33.06 -22.73 21.74
C ALA A 200 33.97 -21.78 20.95
N ASP A 201 33.40 -20.80 20.24
CA ASP A 201 34.18 -19.84 19.44
C ASP A 201 34.87 -18.83 20.36
N GLN A 202 36.23 -18.86 20.31
CA GLN A 202 37.11 -17.97 21.07
C GLN A 202 37.64 -16.80 20.24
N ASP A 203 37.17 -16.66 18.99
CA ASP A 203 37.54 -15.53 18.14
C ASP A 203 36.96 -14.23 18.73
N PRO A 204 37.74 -13.15 18.83
CA PRO A 204 37.22 -11.84 19.21
C PRO A 204 36.02 -11.37 18.36
N GLY A 205 35.94 -11.76 17.06
CA GLY A 205 34.85 -11.46 16.14
C GLY A 205 33.71 -12.50 16.14
N ALA A 206 33.62 -13.38 17.17
CA ALA A 206 32.56 -14.41 17.21
C ALA A 206 31.14 -13.84 17.21
N TYR A 207 30.93 -12.68 17.82
CA TYR A 207 29.63 -12.00 17.86
C TYR A 207 29.25 -11.48 16.47
N GLU A 208 30.16 -10.78 15.80
CA GLU A 208 29.95 -10.24 14.43
C GLU A 208 29.68 -11.37 13.43
N LYS A 209 30.41 -12.49 13.53
CA LYS A 209 30.13 -13.69 12.70
C LYS A 209 28.71 -14.24 12.94
N ALA A 210 28.24 -14.21 14.18
CA ALA A 210 26.87 -14.63 14.50
C ALA A 210 25.84 -13.64 13.93
N VAL A 211 26.10 -12.33 13.97
CA VAL A 211 25.29 -11.28 13.35
C VAL A 211 25.19 -11.52 11.84
N ASP A 212 26.33 -11.63 11.14
CA ASP A 212 26.38 -11.81 9.68
C ASP A 212 25.63 -13.07 9.23
N ARG A 213 25.79 -14.16 9.98
CA ARG A 213 25.07 -15.41 9.71
C ARG A 213 23.56 -15.24 9.82
N LEU A 214 23.07 -14.51 10.82
CA LEU A 214 21.63 -14.29 11.03
C LEU A 214 21.05 -13.29 10.04
N LEU A 215 21.78 -12.24 9.68
CA LEU A 215 21.40 -11.31 8.61
C LEU A 215 21.29 -12.01 7.25
N SER A 216 22.12 -13.04 7.01
CA SER A 216 22.08 -13.84 5.78
C SER A 216 20.98 -14.92 5.78
N SER A 217 20.26 -15.09 6.88
CA SER A 217 19.19 -16.07 7.01
C SER A 217 17.89 -15.57 6.39
N SER A 218 17.15 -16.45 5.67
CA SER A 218 15.80 -16.12 5.17
C SER A 218 14.84 -15.67 6.28
N ALA A 219 15.01 -16.18 7.50
CA ALA A 219 14.21 -15.81 8.66
C ALA A 219 14.36 -14.32 9.06
N PHE A 220 15.44 -13.64 8.66
CA PHE A 220 15.58 -12.19 8.83
C PHE A 220 14.47 -11.45 8.08
N GLY A 221 14.36 -11.72 6.77
CA GLY A 221 13.32 -11.09 5.96
C GLY A 221 11.91 -11.47 6.40
N GLU A 222 11.67 -12.72 6.78
CA GLU A 222 10.35 -13.16 7.29
C GLU A 222 9.95 -12.38 8.55
N LYS A 223 10.86 -12.19 9.49
CA LYS A 223 10.60 -11.41 10.71
C LYS A 223 10.30 -9.94 10.39
N TRP A 224 11.18 -9.29 9.64
CA TRP A 224 11.08 -7.85 9.41
C TRP A 224 9.96 -7.49 8.45
N ALA A 225 9.66 -8.39 7.49
CA ALA A 225 8.50 -8.24 6.63
C ALA A 225 7.18 -8.20 7.42
N SER A 226 7.05 -8.94 8.53
CA SER A 226 5.81 -8.93 9.32
C SER A 226 5.45 -7.53 9.81
N MET A 227 6.43 -6.73 10.24
CA MET A 227 6.20 -5.35 10.69
C MET A 227 5.75 -4.44 9.54
N TRP A 228 6.36 -4.62 8.35
CA TRP A 228 5.95 -3.85 7.17
C TRP A 228 4.57 -4.27 6.66
N LEU A 229 4.26 -5.56 6.68
CA LEU A 229 2.97 -6.08 6.26
C LEU A 229 1.82 -5.59 7.15
N ASP A 230 2.05 -5.43 8.46
CA ASP A 230 1.09 -4.78 9.36
C ASP A 230 0.83 -3.32 8.94
N LEU A 231 1.87 -2.56 8.63
CA LEU A 231 1.72 -1.18 8.12
C LEU A 231 1.01 -1.15 6.77
N ALA A 232 1.34 -2.08 5.87
CA ALA A 232 0.72 -2.23 4.56
C ALA A 232 -0.73 -2.77 4.63
N ARG A 233 -1.21 -3.18 5.81
CA ARG A 233 -2.54 -3.79 6.03
C ARG A 233 -2.75 -5.07 5.23
N TYR A 234 -1.67 -5.85 5.04
CA TYR A 234 -1.71 -7.10 4.30
C TYR A 234 -2.71 -8.08 4.90
N ALA A 235 -3.54 -8.66 4.05
CA ALA A 235 -4.42 -9.76 4.40
C ALA A 235 -4.67 -10.66 3.17
N ASP A 236 -4.82 -11.97 3.41
CA ASP A 236 -5.22 -12.96 2.38
C ASP A 236 -6.75 -13.00 2.21
N SER A 237 -7.43 -11.90 2.58
CA SER A 237 -8.87 -11.73 2.45
C SER A 237 -9.24 -10.30 2.07
N LYS A 238 -10.49 -10.09 1.64
CA LYS A 238 -10.96 -8.83 1.05
C LYS A 238 -11.50 -7.83 2.07
N GLY A 239 -11.80 -8.25 3.28
CA GLY A 239 -12.50 -7.45 4.28
C GLY A 239 -14.00 -7.35 4.02
N TYR A 240 -14.66 -6.37 4.62
CA TYR A 240 -16.11 -6.22 4.70
C TYR A 240 -16.81 -7.47 5.27
N GLU A 241 -18.12 -7.63 5.05
CA GLU A 241 -18.89 -8.70 5.70
C GLU A 241 -18.61 -10.09 5.16
N LYS A 242 -18.41 -10.24 3.85
CA LYS A 242 -18.12 -11.55 3.23
C LYS A 242 -16.70 -12.02 3.42
N ASP A 243 -15.76 -11.11 3.49
CA ASP A 243 -14.34 -11.37 3.73
C ASP A 243 -13.78 -12.57 2.95
N LEU A 244 -14.06 -12.60 1.66
CA LEU A 244 -13.63 -13.70 0.79
C LEU A 244 -12.10 -13.71 0.61
N HIS A 245 -11.57 -14.88 0.29
CA HIS A 245 -10.15 -15.06 0.01
C HIS A 245 -9.64 -14.18 -1.13
N ARG A 246 -8.39 -13.70 -1.00
CA ARG A 246 -7.66 -12.86 -1.97
C ARG A 246 -6.28 -13.44 -2.26
N GLU A 247 -5.93 -13.52 -3.53
CA GLU A 247 -4.62 -14.01 -4.00
C GLU A 247 -3.61 -12.84 -4.11
N ILE A 248 -3.02 -12.41 -2.98
CA ILE A 248 -2.05 -11.30 -2.91
C ILE A 248 -0.71 -11.70 -2.27
N TRP A 249 -0.51 -12.98 -1.99
CA TRP A 249 0.66 -13.51 -1.28
C TRP A 249 2.01 -13.19 -1.95
N LYS A 250 2.05 -12.94 -3.26
CA LYS A 250 3.27 -12.55 -3.97
C LYS A 250 3.84 -11.22 -3.47
N TYR A 251 2.99 -10.29 -3.06
CA TYR A 251 3.43 -9.05 -2.42
C TYR A 251 4.13 -9.33 -1.07
N ARG A 252 3.57 -10.20 -0.24
CA ARG A 252 4.23 -10.62 1.00
C ARG A 252 5.61 -11.20 0.73
N ASP A 253 5.73 -12.10 -0.25
CA ASP A 253 6.99 -12.72 -0.62
C ASP A 253 7.98 -11.71 -1.22
N TRP A 254 7.47 -10.71 -1.95
CA TRP A 254 8.28 -9.59 -2.44
C TRP A 254 8.88 -8.79 -1.28
N VAL A 255 8.09 -8.45 -0.27
CA VAL A 255 8.56 -7.73 0.93
C VAL A 255 9.64 -8.55 1.66
N ILE A 256 9.42 -9.84 1.88
CA ILE A 256 10.41 -10.75 2.50
C ILE A 256 11.73 -10.73 1.71
N GLN A 257 11.64 -10.84 0.39
CA GLN A 257 12.83 -10.83 -0.48
C GLN A 257 13.53 -9.47 -0.49
N ALA A 258 12.80 -8.37 -0.42
CA ALA A 258 13.37 -7.03 -0.36
C ALA A 258 14.24 -6.85 0.91
N PHE A 259 13.75 -7.29 2.07
CA PHE A 259 14.53 -7.29 3.31
C PHE A 259 15.75 -8.24 3.22
N ASN A 260 15.58 -9.45 2.70
CA ASN A 260 16.69 -10.41 2.57
C ASN A 260 17.77 -9.97 1.55
N LYS A 261 17.42 -9.10 0.60
CA LYS A 261 18.36 -8.50 -0.37
C LYS A 261 18.97 -7.19 0.12
N ASP A 262 18.63 -6.75 1.31
CA ASP A 262 19.03 -5.44 1.85
C ASP A 262 18.71 -4.30 0.86
N MET A 263 17.50 -4.32 0.30
CA MET A 263 17.04 -3.29 -0.65
C MET A 263 17.06 -1.92 0.02
N SER A 264 17.61 -0.91 -0.65
CA SER A 264 17.61 0.45 -0.10
C SER A 264 16.18 0.94 0.14
N PHE A 265 15.98 1.74 1.20
CA PHE A 265 14.66 2.30 1.53
C PHE A 265 14.09 3.15 0.39
N GLU A 266 14.95 3.86 -0.34
CA GLU A 266 14.56 4.62 -1.53
C GLU A 266 13.96 3.72 -2.61
N GLN A 267 14.66 2.65 -3.01
CA GLN A 267 14.18 1.71 -4.02
C GLN A 267 12.92 0.97 -3.55
N PHE A 268 12.90 0.53 -2.30
CA PHE A 268 11.75 -0.12 -1.65
C PHE A 268 10.50 0.78 -1.68
N THR A 269 10.68 2.08 -1.45
CA THR A 269 9.61 3.07 -1.53
C THR A 269 9.14 3.29 -2.96
N ILE A 270 10.06 3.54 -3.89
CA ILE A 270 9.73 3.81 -5.30
C ILE A 270 8.97 2.64 -5.92
N GLU A 271 9.44 1.40 -5.71
CA GLU A 271 8.82 0.22 -6.30
C GLU A 271 7.40 -0.03 -5.78
N GLN A 272 7.12 0.27 -4.50
CA GLN A 272 5.78 0.11 -3.94
C GLN A 272 4.81 1.23 -4.36
N LEU A 273 5.30 2.47 -4.45
CA LEU A 273 4.43 3.62 -4.77
C LEU A 273 4.23 3.82 -6.27
N ALA A 274 5.21 3.43 -7.10
CA ALA A 274 5.26 3.76 -8.52
C ALA A 274 6.04 2.71 -9.35
N GLY A 275 6.06 1.46 -8.93
CA GLY A 275 6.80 0.39 -9.62
C GLY A 275 6.34 0.15 -11.05
N ASP A 276 5.05 0.31 -11.32
CA ASP A 276 4.43 0.22 -12.64
C ASP A 276 4.80 1.38 -13.58
N LEU A 277 5.20 2.53 -13.04
CA LEU A 277 5.60 3.71 -13.81
C LEU A 277 7.09 3.72 -14.16
N LEU A 278 7.86 2.74 -13.68
CA LEU A 278 9.27 2.63 -14.00
C LEU A 278 9.48 2.24 -15.48
N PRO A 279 10.53 2.75 -16.15
CA PRO A 279 10.82 2.36 -17.53
C PRO A 279 11.07 0.84 -17.63
N ASN A 280 10.29 0.14 -18.46
CA ASN A 280 10.34 -1.31 -18.62
C ASN A 280 10.17 -2.06 -17.29
N ALA A 281 9.14 -1.68 -16.54
CA ALA A 281 8.86 -2.27 -15.21
C ALA A 281 8.92 -3.81 -15.25
N SER A 282 9.72 -4.39 -14.38
CA SER A 282 9.82 -5.84 -14.22
C SER A 282 8.61 -6.41 -13.49
N VAL A 283 8.38 -7.72 -13.61
CA VAL A 283 7.34 -8.45 -12.85
C VAL A 283 7.45 -8.18 -11.35
N SER A 284 8.67 -8.14 -10.80
CA SER A 284 8.93 -7.85 -9.39
C SER A 284 8.44 -6.46 -9.00
N GLN A 285 8.69 -5.45 -9.85
CA GLN A 285 8.26 -4.08 -9.62
C GLN A 285 6.75 -3.90 -9.74
N LEU A 286 6.11 -4.63 -10.64
CA LEU A 286 4.65 -4.67 -10.71
C LEU A 286 4.04 -5.30 -9.46
N ILE A 287 4.62 -6.41 -8.94
CA ILE A 287 4.16 -7.05 -7.69
C ILE A 287 4.29 -6.10 -6.50
N ALA A 288 5.35 -5.28 -6.45
CA ALA A 288 5.54 -4.30 -5.37
C ALA A 288 4.36 -3.33 -5.25
N THR A 289 3.75 -2.91 -6.36
CA THR A 289 2.61 -1.98 -6.37
C THR A 289 1.34 -2.55 -5.72
N ALA A 290 1.30 -3.85 -5.45
CA ALA A 290 0.22 -4.47 -4.70
C ALA A 290 0.12 -3.95 -3.25
N PHE A 291 1.10 -3.18 -2.76
CA PHE A 291 0.94 -2.34 -1.58
C PHE A 291 -0.39 -1.56 -1.60
N HIS A 292 -0.71 -0.95 -2.72
CA HIS A 292 -1.94 -0.18 -2.89
C HIS A 292 -3.21 -1.02 -3.09
N ARG A 293 -3.06 -2.34 -3.24
CA ARG A 293 -4.18 -3.27 -3.40
C ARG A 293 -4.55 -4.01 -2.10
N ASN A 294 -3.86 -3.69 -0.97
CA ASN A 294 -4.23 -4.18 0.37
C ASN A 294 -5.46 -3.44 0.94
N THR A 295 -6.06 -2.52 0.22
CA THR A 295 -7.36 -1.92 0.59
C THR A 295 -8.47 -2.96 0.58
N MET A 296 -9.50 -2.76 1.40
CA MET A 296 -10.68 -3.63 1.37
C MET A 296 -11.38 -3.55 0.00
N ALA A 297 -11.94 -4.67 -0.46
CA ALA A 297 -12.76 -4.78 -1.66
C ALA A 297 -14.13 -5.35 -1.33
N ASN A 298 -15.18 -4.81 -1.94
CA ASN A 298 -16.54 -5.17 -1.62
C ASN A 298 -17.13 -6.18 -2.61
N ASP A 299 -17.62 -7.29 -2.09
CA ASP A 299 -18.34 -8.34 -2.85
C ASP A 299 -19.82 -8.45 -2.42
N GLU A 300 -20.35 -7.45 -1.71
CA GLU A 300 -21.74 -7.46 -1.26
C GLU A 300 -22.72 -7.15 -2.38
N GLY A 301 -23.87 -7.81 -2.34
CA GLY A 301 -24.92 -7.55 -3.34
C GLY A 301 -25.67 -6.25 -3.06
N GLY A 302 -25.97 -5.48 -4.11
CA GLY A 302 -26.78 -4.26 -4.02
C GLY A 302 -26.00 -3.00 -3.65
N THR A 303 -24.68 -3.02 -3.77
CA THR A 303 -23.77 -1.90 -3.56
C THR A 303 -23.39 -1.24 -4.89
N HIS A 304 -22.72 -0.10 -4.83
CA HIS A 304 -22.19 0.59 -6.01
C HIS A 304 -20.68 0.44 -6.06
N ASP A 305 -20.16 -0.23 -7.06
CA ASP A 305 -18.72 -0.51 -7.24
C ASP A 305 -17.87 0.77 -7.19
N GLU A 306 -18.34 1.87 -7.79
CA GLU A 306 -17.64 3.16 -7.79
C GLU A 306 -17.51 3.78 -6.39
N GLU A 307 -18.48 3.58 -5.50
CA GLU A 307 -18.41 4.05 -4.11
C GLU A 307 -17.25 3.37 -3.38
N PHE A 308 -17.13 2.06 -3.51
CA PHE A 308 -16.07 1.30 -2.85
C PHE A 308 -14.72 1.49 -3.53
N ARG A 309 -14.67 1.69 -4.85
CA ARG A 309 -13.44 2.10 -5.55
C ARG A 309 -12.93 3.43 -5.00
N VAL A 310 -13.79 4.42 -4.83
CA VAL A 310 -13.42 5.73 -4.26
C VAL A 310 -12.98 5.57 -2.81
N ALA A 311 -13.66 4.74 -2.01
CA ALA A 311 -13.25 4.45 -0.64
C ALA A 311 -11.81 3.86 -0.58
N ALA A 312 -11.50 2.93 -1.49
CA ALA A 312 -10.14 2.37 -1.60
C ALA A 312 -9.10 3.43 -1.99
N VAL A 313 -9.43 4.38 -2.88
CA VAL A 313 -8.53 5.49 -3.25
C VAL A 313 -8.28 6.42 -2.07
N LEU A 314 -9.31 6.77 -1.30
CA LEU A 314 -9.19 7.57 -0.07
C LEU A 314 -8.30 6.88 0.97
N GLU A 315 -8.46 5.57 1.11
CA GLU A 315 -7.65 4.76 2.02
C GLU A 315 -6.18 4.68 1.58
N ARG A 316 -5.89 4.59 0.28
CA ARG A 316 -4.51 4.64 -0.25
C ARG A 316 -3.79 5.91 0.13
N VAL A 317 -4.45 7.08 0.01
CA VAL A 317 -3.90 8.35 0.46
C VAL A 317 -3.56 8.28 1.94
N ALA A 318 -4.52 7.90 2.77
CA ALA A 318 -4.34 7.83 4.21
C ALA A 318 -3.19 6.89 4.59
N THR A 319 -3.19 5.66 4.05
CA THR A 319 -2.16 4.64 4.34
C THR A 319 -0.77 5.08 3.89
N THR A 320 -0.64 5.72 2.73
CA THR A 320 0.66 6.19 2.24
C THR A 320 1.30 7.17 3.22
N PHE A 321 0.55 8.18 3.68
CA PHE A 321 1.09 9.16 4.63
C PHE A 321 1.31 8.57 6.03
N GLU A 322 0.44 7.67 6.47
CA GLU A 322 0.58 6.99 7.75
C GLU A 322 1.84 6.13 7.79
N VAL A 323 2.11 5.38 6.72
CA VAL A 323 3.26 4.47 6.62
C VAL A 323 4.58 5.22 6.46
N TRP A 324 4.67 6.18 5.54
CA TRP A 324 5.94 6.84 5.23
C TRP A 324 6.23 8.09 6.07
N GLN A 325 5.20 8.76 6.60
CA GLN A 325 5.36 10.02 7.33
C GLN A 325 4.80 9.98 8.76
N GLY A 326 4.16 8.89 9.16
CA GLY A 326 3.52 8.80 10.48
C GLY A 326 2.39 9.81 10.70
N THR A 327 1.78 10.31 9.61
CA THR A 327 0.76 11.36 9.63
C THR A 327 -0.62 10.78 9.40
N THR A 328 -1.58 11.07 10.30
CA THR A 328 -2.97 10.61 10.21
C THR A 328 -3.75 11.36 9.11
N MET A 329 -3.34 11.15 7.86
CA MET A 329 -3.88 11.87 6.70
C MET A 329 -5.40 11.65 6.50
N ALA A 330 -5.96 10.57 7.01
CA ALA A 330 -7.40 10.32 6.99
C ALA A 330 -8.23 11.44 7.64
N CYS A 331 -7.71 12.15 8.64
CA CYS A 331 -8.37 13.31 9.26
C CYS A 331 -8.59 14.45 8.26
N VAL A 332 -7.74 14.55 7.23
CA VAL A 332 -7.75 15.66 6.27
C VAL A 332 -8.85 15.52 5.22
N GLN A 333 -9.53 14.39 5.14
CA GLN A 333 -10.70 14.21 4.26
C GLN A 333 -11.82 15.23 4.51
N CYS A 334 -11.98 15.69 5.76
CA CYS A 334 -13.10 16.57 6.14
C CYS A 334 -12.67 18.00 6.47
N HIS A 335 -11.42 18.20 6.92
CA HIS A 335 -10.88 19.49 7.35
C HIS A 335 -9.36 19.46 7.32
N SER A 336 -8.67 20.61 7.37
CA SER A 336 -7.21 20.63 7.51
C SER A 336 -6.75 19.85 8.74
N HIS A 337 -5.57 19.25 8.70
CA HIS A 337 -5.06 18.41 9.80
C HIS A 337 -5.08 19.17 11.14
N THR A 338 -5.30 18.45 12.24
CA THR A 338 -5.49 19.07 13.55
C THR A 338 -4.22 19.73 14.08
N TYR A 339 -3.06 19.14 13.82
CA TYR A 339 -1.77 19.56 14.38
C TYR A 339 -0.69 19.80 13.33
N ASP A 340 -0.70 19.02 12.25
CA ASP A 340 0.27 19.11 11.17
C ASP A 340 -0.15 20.17 10.13
N PRO A 341 0.79 20.82 9.46
CA PRO A 341 0.49 21.90 8.53
C PRO A 341 0.04 21.38 7.17
N ILE A 342 -1.01 20.54 7.17
CA ILE A 342 -1.58 19.92 5.98
C ILE A 342 -2.99 20.46 5.76
N ARG A 343 -3.22 21.04 4.58
CA ARG A 343 -4.51 21.62 4.21
C ARG A 343 -5.46 20.57 3.68
N HIS A 344 -6.74 20.81 3.87
CA HIS A 344 -7.81 19.96 3.35
C HIS A 344 -7.70 19.74 1.84
N GLU A 345 -7.39 20.77 1.08
CA GLU A 345 -7.23 20.69 -0.38
C GLU A 345 -6.08 19.79 -0.81
N GLU A 346 -5.00 19.72 -0.02
CA GLU A 346 -3.83 18.89 -0.32
C GLU A 346 -4.15 17.39 -0.29
N PHE A 347 -5.09 16.97 0.56
CA PHE A 347 -5.59 15.58 0.55
C PHE A 347 -6.17 15.22 -0.82
N TYR A 348 -7.00 16.08 -1.40
CA TYR A 348 -7.63 15.81 -2.69
C TYR A 348 -6.69 15.98 -3.88
N GLN A 349 -5.63 16.76 -3.73
CA GLN A 349 -4.55 16.81 -4.72
C GLN A 349 -3.79 15.48 -4.79
N VAL A 350 -3.48 14.88 -3.64
CA VAL A 350 -2.86 13.55 -3.59
C VAL A 350 -3.86 12.48 -4.04
N MET A 351 -5.12 12.56 -3.62
CA MET A 351 -6.17 11.65 -4.09
C MET A 351 -6.26 11.62 -5.62
N ALA A 352 -6.12 12.76 -6.28
CA ALA A 352 -6.18 12.85 -7.74
C ALA A 352 -5.06 12.02 -8.42
N ILE A 353 -3.90 11.82 -7.77
CA ILE A 353 -2.82 10.96 -8.28
C ILE A 353 -3.28 9.50 -8.28
N PHE A 354 -3.78 9.01 -7.14
CA PHE A 354 -4.22 7.61 -6.99
C PHE A 354 -5.56 7.32 -7.71
N ASN A 355 -6.32 8.35 -8.09
CA ASN A 355 -7.58 8.18 -8.80
C ASN A 355 -7.40 7.93 -10.32
N ASN A 356 -6.16 7.91 -10.81
CA ASN A 356 -5.84 7.62 -12.22
C ASN A 356 -5.49 6.14 -12.45
N THR A 357 -5.71 5.27 -11.47
CA THR A 357 -5.44 3.83 -11.56
C THR A 357 -6.60 3.09 -12.23
N ALA A 358 -6.28 1.98 -12.89
CA ALA A 358 -7.26 1.20 -13.67
C ALA A 358 -8.12 0.26 -12.81
N ASP A 359 -7.84 0.16 -11.51
CA ASP A 359 -8.56 -0.75 -10.63
C ASP A 359 -10.04 -0.37 -10.46
N LYS A 360 -10.86 -1.41 -10.35
CA LYS A 360 -12.28 -1.32 -10.14
C LYS A 360 -12.66 -2.25 -8.98
N ASP A 361 -13.63 -1.84 -8.19
CA ASP A 361 -14.19 -2.69 -7.12
C ASP A 361 -15.19 -3.69 -7.74
N LEU A 362 -14.65 -4.59 -8.57
CA LEU A 362 -15.39 -5.66 -9.22
C LEU A 362 -15.00 -7.00 -8.60
N TYR A 363 -15.89 -7.97 -8.73
CA TYR A 363 -15.69 -9.32 -8.21
C TYR A 363 -14.32 -9.93 -8.57
N ASN A 364 -13.83 -9.68 -9.78
CA ASN A 364 -12.56 -10.19 -10.29
C ASN A 364 -11.33 -9.35 -9.89
N GLU A 365 -11.51 -8.22 -9.19
CA GLU A 365 -10.44 -7.32 -8.69
C GLU A 365 -9.37 -6.95 -9.74
N GLN A 366 -9.78 -6.68 -10.97
CA GLN A 366 -8.84 -6.23 -12.02
C GLN A 366 -8.23 -4.84 -11.68
N PRO A 367 -6.98 -4.54 -12.13
CA PRO A 367 -6.09 -5.38 -12.92
C PRO A 367 -5.36 -6.44 -12.08
N LYS A 368 -5.07 -7.57 -12.70
CA LYS A 368 -4.28 -8.65 -12.13
C LYS A 368 -3.08 -8.96 -12.99
N LEU A 369 -1.97 -9.24 -12.33
CA LEU A 369 -0.77 -9.77 -12.94
C LEU A 369 -0.87 -11.29 -12.99
N VAL A 370 -0.72 -11.86 -14.17
CA VAL A 370 -0.63 -13.30 -14.36
C VAL A 370 0.83 -13.72 -14.37
N THR A 371 1.19 -14.66 -13.52
CA THR A 371 2.53 -15.22 -13.44
C THR A 371 2.47 -16.74 -13.48
N TYR A 372 3.61 -17.40 -13.52
CA TYR A 372 3.70 -18.88 -13.53
C TYR A 372 4.94 -19.34 -12.76
N ALA A 373 4.89 -20.56 -12.24
CA ALA A 373 6.00 -21.15 -11.51
C ALA A 373 7.24 -21.31 -12.42
N GLU A 374 8.44 -21.17 -11.86
CA GLU A 374 9.70 -21.32 -12.62
C GLU A 374 9.80 -22.68 -13.32
N GLU A 375 9.25 -23.73 -12.73
CA GLU A 375 9.21 -25.10 -13.28
C GLU A 375 8.30 -25.23 -14.50
N ASP A 376 7.38 -24.29 -14.70
CA ASP A 376 6.47 -24.27 -15.84
C ASP A 376 7.00 -23.47 -17.03
N LYS A 377 7.97 -22.57 -16.82
CA LYS A 377 8.60 -21.79 -17.89
C LYS A 377 9.06 -22.63 -19.09
N PRO A 378 9.81 -23.73 -18.90
CA PRO A 378 10.25 -24.54 -20.04
C PRO A 378 9.11 -25.16 -20.84
N LYS A 379 7.97 -25.47 -20.20
CA LYS A 379 6.78 -26.00 -20.89
C LYS A 379 6.17 -24.91 -21.79
N ILE A 380 6.02 -23.69 -21.27
CA ILE A 380 5.46 -22.56 -22.02
C ILE A 380 6.39 -22.19 -23.17
N GLU A 381 7.70 -22.06 -22.91
CA GLU A 381 8.71 -21.77 -23.95
C GLU A 381 8.66 -22.82 -25.09
N ALA A 382 8.57 -24.11 -24.76
CA ALA A 382 8.47 -25.16 -25.78
C ALA A 382 7.16 -25.06 -26.60
N VAL A 383 6.10 -24.48 -26.05
CA VAL A 383 4.85 -24.19 -26.79
C VAL A 383 5.06 -22.97 -27.69
N ILE A 384 5.64 -21.88 -27.17
CA ILE A 384 5.91 -20.65 -27.91
C ILE A 384 6.82 -20.94 -29.11
N ASP A 385 7.95 -21.63 -28.91
CA ASP A 385 8.90 -21.98 -29.97
C ASP A 385 8.23 -22.77 -31.10
N TYR A 386 7.37 -23.72 -30.72
CA TYR A 386 6.61 -24.47 -31.71
C TYR A 386 5.61 -23.59 -32.44
N LEU A 387 4.84 -22.75 -31.73
CA LEU A 387 3.86 -21.85 -32.35
C LEU A 387 4.51 -20.82 -33.25
N GLN A 388 5.67 -20.30 -32.90
CA GLN A 388 6.47 -19.41 -33.78
C GLN A 388 6.91 -20.11 -35.05
N THR A 389 7.23 -21.41 -35.01
CA THR A 389 7.58 -22.19 -36.17
C THR A 389 6.42 -22.30 -37.16
N VAL A 390 5.18 -22.43 -36.65
CA VAL A 390 3.98 -22.61 -37.48
C VAL A 390 3.25 -21.31 -37.82
N ALA A 391 3.52 -20.22 -37.08
CA ALA A 391 2.95 -18.89 -37.27
C ALA A 391 4.05 -17.79 -37.27
N PRO A 392 5.09 -17.87 -38.14
CA PRO A 392 6.25 -16.96 -38.09
C PRO A 392 5.91 -15.50 -38.43
N SER A 393 4.75 -15.24 -39.03
CA SER A 393 4.28 -13.89 -39.39
C SER A 393 3.66 -13.12 -38.21
N VAL A 394 3.43 -13.77 -37.09
CA VAL A 394 2.89 -13.13 -35.90
C VAL A 394 4.05 -12.61 -35.06
N PRO A 395 4.20 -11.28 -34.90
CA PRO A 395 5.26 -10.75 -34.06
C PRO A 395 5.02 -11.16 -32.61
N VAL A 396 6.01 -11.78 -32.00
CA VAL A 396 6.10 -11.93 -30.55
C VAL A 396 6.89 -10.74 -30.07
N GLU A 397 6.27 -9.77 -29.44
CA GLU A 397 6.95 -8.59 -28.94
C GLU A 397 8.15 -8.99 -28.07
N ALA A 398 9.31 -8.42 -28.40
CA ALA A 398 10.51 -8.61 -27.61
C ALA A 398 10.37 -7.80 -26.31
N GLY A 399 10.16 -8.49 -25.21
CA GLY A 399 10.03 -7.92 -23.88
C GLY A 399 9.70 -9.03 -22.88
N ASP A 400 9.81 -8.74 -21.61
CA ASP A 400 9.44 -9.67 -20.52
C ASP A 400 7.91 -9.90 -20.40
N GLY A 401 7.17 -9.60 -21.46
CA GLY A 401 5.76 -9.94 -21.58
C GLY A 401 5.55 -11.42 -21.30
N PHE A 402 4.57 -11.71 -20.49
CA PHE A 402 4.29 -13.01 -19.93
C PHE A 402 4.34 -14.09 -20.99
N LEU A 403 5.17 -15.11 -20.79
CA LEU A 403 5.33 -16.22 -21.75
C LEU A 403 3.98 -16.86 -22.06
N TYR A 404 3.10 -16.93 -21.06
CA TYR A 404 1.75 -17.45 -21.23
C TYR A 404 0.92 -16.59 -22.19
N ASP A 405 0.92 -15.27 -22.03
CA ASP A 405 0.22 -14.34 -22.92
C ASP A 405 0.75 -14.41 -24.36
N LYS A 406 2.08 -14.59 -24.52
CA LYS A 406 2.69 -14.82 -25.83
C LYS A 406 2.16 -16.11 -26.47
N ALA A 407 2.06 -17.19 -25.69
CA ALA A 407 1.49 -18.45 -26.16
C ALA A 407 0.01 -18.29 -26.55
N GLU A 408 -0.78 -17.61 -25.75
CA GLU A 408 -2.17 -17.31 -26.04
C GLU A 408 -2.36 -16.43 -27.30
N ASN A 409 -1.56 -15.38 -27.45
CA ASN A 409 -1.58 -14.52 -28.64
C ASN A 409 -1.27 -15.32 -29.90
N LEU A 410 -0.30 -16.22 -29.85
CA LEU A 410 0.02 -17.11 -30.98
C LEU A 410 -1.11 -18.11 -31.25
N LEU A 411 -1.73 -18.69 -30.19
CA LEU A 411 -2.88 -19.56 -30.33
C LEU A 411 -4.08 -18.83 -30.96
N ASN A 412 -4.34 -17.61 -30.53
CA ASN A 412 -5.40 -16.76 -31.10
C ASN A 412 -5.15 -16.48 -32.59
N SER A 413 -3.88 -16.27 -33.01
CA SER A 413 -3.51 -16.10 -34.42
C SER A 413 -3.81 -17.33 -35.29
N LEU A 414 -3.88 -18.48 -34.65
CA LEU A 414 -4.24 -19.77 -35.26
C LEU A 414 -5.75 -20.07 -35.16
N ASP A 415 -6.53 -19.11 -34.71
CA ASP A 415 -7.98 -19.25 -34.47
C ASP A 415 -8.32 -20.29 -33.38
N TYR A 416 -7.39 -20.55 -32.45
CA TYR A 416 -7.64 -21.39 -31.27
C TYR A 416 -8.23 -20.53 -30.15
N ARG A 417 -9.50 -20.76 -29.80
CA ARG A 417 -10.22 -19.97 -28.80
C ARG A 417 -10.77 -20.86 -27.70
N LYS A 418 -10.04 -20.97 -26.60
CA LYS A 418 -10.48 -21.57 -25.34
C LYS A 418 -10.35 -20.52 -24.26
N VAL A 419 -11.46 -20.19 -23.60
CA VAL A 419 -11.52 -19.19 -22.52
C VAL A 419 -11.99 -19.85 -21.24
N SER A 420 -11.50 -19.39 -20.11
CA SER A 420 -12.01 -19.81 -18.80
C SER A 420 -13.44 -19.29 -18.59
N ALA A 421 -14.28 -20.09 -17.95
CA ALA A 421 -15.61 -19.62 -17.56
C ALA A 421 -15.57 -18.49 -16.53
N ALA A 422 -14.43 -18.32 -15.83
CA ALA A 422 -14.20 -17.25 -14.88
C ALA A 422 -13.83 -15.90 -15.52
N GLU A 423 -13.55 -15.86 -16.84
CA GLU A 423 -13.22 -14.63 -17.58
C GLU A 423 -14.45 -13.82 -17.99
N PHE A 424 -15.58 -14.03 -17.36
CA PHE A 424 -16.77 -13.21 -17.60
C PHE A 424 -16.54 -11.77 -17.14
N GLN A 425 -17.18 -10.80 -17.85
CA GLN A 425 -17.15 -9.39 -17.48
C GLN A 425 -18.35 -8.98 -16.63
N ASP A 426 -19.47 -9.74 -16.69
CA ASP A 426 -20.65 -9.49 -15.87
C ASP A 426 -21.38 -10.80 -15.56
N LYS A 427 -22.16 -10.82 -14.49
CA LYS A 427 -22.90 -12.01 -14.02
C LYS A 427 -24.17 -11.64 -13.28
N SER A 428 -25.12 -12.57 -13.22
CA SER A 428 -26.22 -12.48 -12.26
C SER A 428 -25.74 -12.72 -10.82
N SER A 429 -26.46 -12.18 -9.83
CA SER A 429 -26.26 -12.51 -8.42
C SER A 429 -26.26 -14.03 -8.21
N PHE A 430 -25.48 -14.54 -7.26
CA PHE A 430 -25.31 -15.95 -6.87
C PHE A 430 -24.20 -16.74 -7.57
N ILE A 431 -23.77 -16.43 -8.79
CA ILE A 431 -22.62 -17.12 -9.39
C ILE A 431 -21.35 -16.70 -8.66
N GLU A 432 -20.53 -17.67 -8.25
CA GLU A 432 -19.26 -17.44 -7.61
C GLU A 432 -18.12 -18.18 -8.31
N LEU A 433 -16.90 -17.69 -8.16
CA LEU A 433 -15.71 -18.42 -8.54
C LEU A 433 -15.38 -19.47 -7.49
N VAL A 434 -14.84 -20.61 -7.92
CA VAL A 434 -14.40 -21.65 -7.00
C VAL A 434 -13.14 -21.16 -6.28
N ALA A 435 -13.22 -21.09 -4.96
CA ALA A 435 -12.22 -20.43 -4.12
C ALA A 435 -10.78 -20.97 -4.27
N HIS A 436 -10.60 -22.23 -4.65
CA HIS A 436 -9.27 -22.86 -4.74
C HIS A 436 -8.69 -22.94 -6.16
N ASP A 437 -9.48 -22.71 -7.22
CA ASP A 437 -8.97 -22.75 -8.58
C ASP A 437 -9.23 -21.46 -9.39
N GLN A 438 -10.18 -20.63 -8.94
CA GLN A 438 -10.61 -19.36 -9.55
C GLN A 438 -10.81 -19.38 -11.08
N LYS A 439 -10.81 -20.57 -11.69
CA LYS A 439 -10.96 -20.80 -13.12
C LYS A 439 -12.34 -21.29 -13.49
N SER A 440 -13.05 -21.84 -12.52
CA SER A 440 -14.39 -22.36 -12.72
C SER A 440 -15.43 -21.58 -11.90
N ILE A 441 -16.62 -21.43 -12.46
CA ILE A 441 -17.77 -20.86 -11.75
C ILE A 441 -18.58 -21.96 -11.05
N TRP A 442 -19.24 -21.62 -9.95
CA TRP A 442 -20.14 -22.48 -9.19
C TRP A 442 -21.33 -21.71 -8.62
N GLN A 443 -22.16 -22.31 -7.77
CA GLN A 443 -23.44 -21.76 -7.27
C GLN A 443 -24.38 -21.32 -8.38
N VAL A 444 -24.31 -21.97 -9.52
CA VAL A 444 -25.15 -21.69 -10.66
C VAL A 444 -26.59 -22.08 -10.36
N GLN A 445 -27.52 -21.12 -10.45
CA GLN A 445 -28.95 -21.28 -10.17
C GLN A 445 -29.78 -21.21 -11.44
N ASP A 446 -31.04 -21.60 -11.32
CA ASP A 446 -32.02 -21.40 -12.41
C ASP A 446 -32.17 -19.91 -12.71
N SER A 447 -32.12 -19.56 -13.98
CA SER A 447 -32.21 -18.17 -14.49
C SER A 447 -30.96 -17.29 -14.18
N SER A 448 -29.85 -17.86 -13.70
CA SER A 448 -28.59 -17.15 -13.62
C SER A 448 -27.86 -17.11 -14.97
N TRP A 449 -26.89 -16.22 -15.10
CA TRP A 449 -26.14 -16.03 -16.34
C TRP A 449 -24.75 -15.44 -16.08
N ILE A 450 -23.81 -15.67 -17.01
CA ILE A 450 -22.54 -14.98 -17.14
C ILE A 450 -22.46 -14.30 -18.51
N MET A 451 -21.76 -13.18 -18.62
CA MET A 451 -21.62 -12.39 -19.83
C MET A 451 -20.15 -12.20 -20.20
N PHE A 452 -19.87 -12.41 -21.49
CA PHE A 452 -18.58 -12.09 -22.12
C PHE A 452 -18.79 -10.92 -23.09
N GLU A 453 -18.04 -9.83 -22.86
CA GLU A 453 -18.21 -8.59 -23.61
C GLU A 453 -17.51 -8.66 -24.98
N ALA A 454 -18.17 -8.10 -25.99
CA ALA A 454 -17.61 -7.89 -27.34
C ALA A 454 -16.96 -9.13 -27.98
N VAL A 455 -17.50 -10.32 -27.74
CA VAL A 455 -17.01 -11.58 -28.33
C VAL A 455 -17.22 -11.56 -29.86
N ASP A 456 -16.15 -11.75 -30.62
CA ASP A 456 -16.26 -11.93 -32.07
C ASP A 456 -16.76 -13.35 -32.40
N LEU A 457 -18.01 -13.43 -32.86
CA LEU A 457 -18.68 -14.68 -33.23
C LEU A 457 -18.59 -14.99 -34.72
N THR A 458 -17.86 -14.20 -35.50
CA THR A 458 -17.70 -14.44 -36.94
C THR A 458 -17.15 -15.86 -37.17
N ASP A 459 -17.75 -16.61 -38.07
CA ASP A 459 -17.38 -18.00 -38.42
C ASP A 459 -17.48 -19.04 -37.28
N VAL A 460 -18.00 -18.69 -36.11
CA VAL A 460 -18.26 -19.65 -35.02
C VAL A 460 -19.55 -20.43 -35.32
N GLN A 461 -19.43 -21.76 -35.38
CA GLN A 461 -20.55 -22.67 -35.65
C GLN A 461 -21.08 -23.42 -34.43
N ALA A 462 -20.28 -23.50 -33.36
CA ALA A 462 -20.65 -24.17 -32.13
C ALA A 462 -19.75 -23.71 -30.96
N LEU A 463 -20.27 -23.89 -29.75
CA LEU A 463 -19.49 -23.75 -28.51
C LEU A 463 -19.39 -25.11 -27.82
N SER A 464 -18.22 -25.44 -27.25
CA SER A 464 -18.08 -26.54 -26.32
C SER A 464 -17.87 -26.02 -24.90
N PHE A 465 -18.37 -26.76 -23.94
CA PHE A 465 -18.33 -26.41 -22.52
C PHE A 465 -17.71 -27.55 -21.72
N GLY A 466 -16.70 -27.22 -20.88
CA GLY A 466 -16.17 -28.13 -19.87
C GLY A 466 -16.95 -27.96 -18.57
N TYR A 467 -17.68 -29.00 -18.14
CA TYR A 467 -18.59 -28.88 -17.00
C TYR A 467 -18.61 -30.12 -16.11
N ALA A 468 -19.02 -29.92 -14.85
CA ALA A 468 -19.43 -30.96 -13.93
C ALA A 468 -20.80 -30.58 -13.32
N SER A 469 -21.76 -31.51 -13.28
CA SER A 469 -23.12 -31.23 -12.84
C SER A 469 -23.68 -32.28 -11.91
N LEU A 470 -24.35 -31.84 -10.85
CA LEU A 470 -25.03 -32.69 -9.86
C LEU A 470 -26.45 -33.07 -10.32
N TYR A 471 -27.18 -32.17 -10.98
CA TYR A 471 -28.57 -32.34 -11.30
C TYR A 471 -28.88 -32.26 -12.80
N GLY A 472 -27.90 -31.89 -13.62
CA GLY A 472 -28.14 -31.49 -15.01
C GLY A 472 -28.66 -30.06 -15.12
N ALA A 473 -28.49 -29.47 -16.29
CA ALA A 473 -28.92 -28.13 -16.59
C ALA A 473 -29.17 -27.96 -18.09
N ILE A 474 -29.75 -26.85 -18.47
CA ILE A 474 -29.82 -26.39 -19.86
C ILE A 474 -29.02 -25.11 -19.96
N LEU A 475 -28.02 -25.07 -20.86
CA LEU A 475 -27.33 -23.85 -21.23
C LEU A 475 -27.96 -23.24 -22.46
N GLU A 476 -28.46 -22.03 -22.34
CA GLU A 476 -28.90 -21.22 -23.48
C GLU A 476 -27.83 -20.19 -23.83
N ILE A 477 -27.47 -20.11 -25.07
CA ILE A 477 -26.48 -19.17 -25.60
C ILE A 477 -27.27 -18.01 -26.21
N ARG A 478 -27.07 -16.80 -25.64
CA ARG A 478 -27.87 -15.61 -25.96
C ARG A 478 -26.99 -14.41 -26.29
N LEU A 479 -27.54 -13.41 -26.94
CA LEU A 479 -26.85 -12.20 -27.38
C LEU A 479 -27.38 -10.95 -26.69
N ASP A 480 -26.47 -10.06 -26.34
CA ASP A 480 -26.67 -8.67 -25.92
C ASP A 480 -27.42 -8.45 -24.61
N GLU A 481 -28.34 -9.33 -24.24
CA GLU A 481 -29.09 -9.28 -23.00
C GLU A 481 -29.31 -10.70 -22.44
N PRO A 482 -29.47 -10.88 -21.12
CA PRO A 482 -29.71 -12.20 -20.53
C PRO A 482 -30.88 -12.96 -21.13
N LEU A 483 -31.92 -12.25 -21.54
CA LEU A 483 -33.09 -12.80 -22.25
C LEU A 483 -33.15 -12.40 -23.72
N GLY A 484 -32.06 -11.91 -24.28
CA GLY A 484 -31.91 -11.54 -25.68
C GLY A 484 -32.01 -12.72 -26.65
N PRO A 485 -31.76 -12.49 -27.95
CA PRO A 485 -31.88 -13.53 -28.96
C PRO A 485 -31.10 -14.80 -28.60
N LYS A 486 -31.81 -15.94 -28.56
CA LYS A 486 -31.19 -17.24 -28.35
C LYS A 486 -30.61 -17.77 -29.65
N ILE A 487 -29.29 -17.99 -29.68
CA ILE A 487 -28.57 -18.50 -30.83
C ILE A 487 -28.20 -19.98 -30.73
N GLY A 488 -28.28 -20.55 -29.54
CA GLY A 488 -27.96 -21.96 -29.29
C GLY A 488 -28.50 -22.44 -27.96
N GLU A 489 -28.52 -23.76 -27.81
CA GLU A 489 -28.93 -24.43 -26.56
C GLU A 489 -28.30 -25.79 -26.46
N VAL A 490 -27.94 -26.22 -25.25
CA VAL A 490 -27.49 -27.59 -24.99
C VAL A 490 -27.94 -28.07 -23.61
N LYS A 491 -28.31 -29.33 -23.53
CA LYS A 491 -28.65 -30.02 -22.29
C LYS A 491 -27.45 -30.69 -21.71
N LEU A 492 -27.18 -30.41 -20.44
CA LEU A 492 -26.12 -31.02 -19.65
C LEU A 492 -26.66 -32.23 -18.88
N GLY A 493 -25.90 -33.31 -18.90
CA GLY A 493 -26.19 -34.50 -18.09
C GLY A 493 -25.67 -34.39 -16.67
N VAL A 494 -26.14 -35.30 -15.80
CA VAL A 494 -25.59 -35.49 -14.47
C VAL A 494 -24.22 -36.18 -14.58
N THR A 495 -23.19 -35.63 -13.92
CA THR A 495 -21.83 -36.13 -13.99
C THR A 495 -21.22 -36.47 -12.62
N ALA A 496 -21.80 -35.95 -11.55
CA ALA A 496 -21.31 -36.07 -10.18
C ALA A 496 -22.39 -36.62 -9.23
N LYS A 497 -21.98 -37.34 -8.16
CA LYS A 497 -22.84 -37.82 -7.07
C LYS A 497 -22.58 -37.09 -5.74
N GLY A 498 -21.89 -36.00 -5.76
CA GLY A 498 -21.52 -35.16 -4.64
C GLY A 498 -21.14 -33.80 -5.19
N PHE A 499 -20.37 -33.00 -4.44
CA PHE A 499 -19.97 -31.68 -4.91
C PHE A 499 -19.33 -31.79 -6.31
N PRO A 500 -19.86 -31.11 -7.33
CA PRO A 500 -19.42 -31.28 -8.71
C PRO A 500 -18.00 -30.75 -8.93
N GLY A 501 -17.22 -31.46 -9.75
CA GLY A 501 -15.88 -31.01 -10.17
C GLY A 501 -14.75 -31.29 -9.18
N ASN A 502 -14.99 -31.97 -8.05
CA ASN A 502 -13.94 -32.33 -7.09
C ASN A 502 -12.99 -33.43 -7.57
N LYS A 503 -13.39 -34.15 -8.61
CA LYS A 503 -12.62 -35.27 -9.17
C LYS A 503 -12.55 -35.16 -10.69
N PRO A 504 -11.42 -35.49 -11.32
CA PRO A 504 -11.26 -35.44 -12.76
C PRO A 504 -12.32 -36.22 -13.55
N GLU A 505 -12.75 -37.37 -13.04
CA GLU A 505 -13.77 -38.21 -13.68
C GLU A 505 -15.18 -37.62 -13.70
N GLN A 506 -15.43 -36.56 -12.95
CA GLN A 506 -16.71 -35.84 -12.94
C GLN A 506 -16.84 -34.86 -14.10
N TRP A 507 -15.74 -34.46 -14.72
CA TRP A 507 -15.75 -33.48 -15.80
C TRP A 507 -16.17 -34.11 -17.13
N ARG A 508 -16.99 -33.41 -17.87
CA ARG A 508 -17.45 -33.77 -19.22
C ARG A 508 -17.39 -32.57 -20.14
N THR A 509 -17.30 -32.87 -21.41
CA THR A 509 -17.41 -31.86 -22.47
C THR A 509 -18.70 -32.06 -23.23
N VAL A 510 -19.38 -30.98 -23.52
CA VAL A 510 -20.57 -30.97 -24.39
C VAL A 510 -20.40 -29.92 -25.46
N LYS A 511 -20.91 -30.18 -26.66
CA LYS A 511 -20.88 -29.26 -27.79
C LYS A 511 -22.30 -28.79 -28.13
N ALA A 512 -22.49 -27.48 -28.21
CA ALA A 512 -23.73 -26.79 -28.58
C ALA A 512 -23.56 -26.14 -29.95
N PRO A 513 -24.30 -26.53 -30.99
CA PRO A 513 -24.34 -25.76 -32.24
C PRO A 513 -25.01 -24.40 -31.99
N ILE A 514 -24.53 -23.37 -32.68
CA ILE A 514 -25.12 -22.03 -32.65
C ILE A 514 -25.53 -21.56 -34.04
N GLN A 515 -26.45 -20.63 -34.09
CA GLN A 515 -26.82 -19.91 -35.33
C GLN A 515 -25.64 -19.01 -35.73
N GLU A 516 -25.43 -18.80 -37.02
CA GLU A 516 -24.41 -17.90 -37.52
C GLU A 516 -24.64 -16.47 -37.04
N VAL A 517 -23.61 -15.86 -36.51
CA VAL A 517 -23.58 -14.49 -36.01
C VAL A 517 -22.36 -13.80 -36.58
N GLU A 518 -22.55 -12.62 -37.12
CA GLU A 518 -21.46 -11.81 -37.64
C GLU A 518 -21.06 -10.71 -36.65
N GLY A 519 -19.74 -10.50 -36.51
CA GLY A 519 -19.15 -9.41 -35.72
C GLY A 519 -19.11 -9.66 -34.23
N LYS A 520 -18.75 -8.60 -33.50
CA LYS A 520 -18.63 -8.62 -32.05
C LYS A 520 -19.95 -8.37 -31.36
N ARG A 521 -20.32 -9.24 -30.42
CA ARG A 521 -21.57 -9.15 -29.65
C ARG A 521 -21.30 -9.52 -28.19
N ASN A 522 -22.11 -9.03 -27.29
CA ASN A 522 -22.07 -9.51 -25.90
C ASN A 522 -22.71 -10.90 -25.85
N LEU A 523 -21.92 -11.89 -25.38
CA LEU A 523 -22.35 -13.29 -25.32
C LEU A 523 -22.79 -13.64 -23.90
N PHE A 524 -24.03 -14.05 -23.75
CA PHE A 524 -24.60 -14.52 -22.50
C PHE A 524 -24.72 -16.04 -22.49
N ILE A 525 -24.19 -16.66 -21.46
CA ILE A 525 -24.44 -18.06 -21.13
C ILE A 525 -25.47 -18.07 -20.01
N TYR A 526 -26.68 -18.44 -20.36
CA TYR A 526 -27.85 -18.41 -19.49
C TYR A 526 -28.20 -19.82 -19.03
N PHE A 527 -28.34 -20.01 -17.72
CA PHE A 527 -28.50 -21.31 -17.08
C PHE A 527 -29.96 -21.56 -16.72
N ARG A 528 -30.47 -22.73 -17.08
CA ARG A 528 -31.83 -23.16 -16.75
C ARG A 528 -31.84 -24.53 -16.11
N LYS A 529 -32.80 -24.75 -15.22
CA LYS A 529 -33.06 -26.05 -14.65
C LYS A 529 -33.62 -27.02 -15.70
N ASP A 530 -33.16 -28.26 -15.63
CA ASP A 530 -33.74 -29.38 -16.39
C ASP A 530 -34.85 -30.09 -15.59
N ARG A 531 -34.85 -29.96 -14.25
CA ARG A 531 -35.77 -30.63 -13.31
C ARG A 531 -36.20 -29.69 -12.18
N HIS A 532 -36.65 -30.25 -11.06
CA HIS A 532 -37.17 -29.50 -9.92
C HIS A 532 -36.16 -28.74 -9.08
N TYR A 533 -34.87 -28.98 -9.27
CA TYR A 533 -33.77 -28.35 -8.49
C TYR A 533 -33.43 -26.98 -9.09
N THR A 534 -33.24 -25.99 -8.22
CA THR A 534 -33.02 -24.58 -8.63
C THR A 534 -31.63 -24.04 -8.25
N GLN A 535 -30.87 -24.75 -7.39
CA GLN A 535 -29.58 -24.30 -6.86
C GLN A 535 -28.47 -25.30 -7.19
N ASP A 536 -27.24 -24.82 -7.25
CA ASP A 536 -26.01 -25.61 -7.46
C ASP A 536 -26.07 -26.56 -8.67
N LEU A 537 -26.60 -26.05 -9.79
CA LEU A 537 -26.84 -26.85 -10.98
C LEU A 537 -25.56 -27.47 -11.52
N LEU A 538 -24.46 -26.71 -11.54
CA LEU A 538 -23.21 -27.16 -12.14
C LEU A 538 -22.00 -26.30 -11.73
N ARG A 539 -20.80 -26.82 -12.05
CA ARG A 539 -19.57 -26.07 -12.26
C ARG A 539 -19.28 -25.99 -13.75
N LEU A 540 -18.85 -24.80 -14.21
CA LEU A 540 -18.38 -24.58 -15.57
C LEU A 540 -16.91 -24.11 -15.50
N ASP A 541 -16.03 -24.77 -16.29
CA ASP A 541 -14.60 -24.51 -16.25
C ASP A 541 -14.14 -23.65 -17.44
N TRP A 542 -14.51 -24.07 -18.64
CA TRP A 542 -14.08 -23.39 -19.86
C TRP A 542 -15.11 -23.46 -20.97
N ILE A 543 -14.98 -22.53 -21.93
CA ILE A 543 -15.73 -22.44 -23.19
C ILE A 543 -14.76 -22.49 -24.33
N PHE A 544 -15.05 -23.33 -25.37
CA PHE A 544 -14.25 -23.40 -26.59
C PHE A 544 -15.11 -23.03 -27.81
N TYR A 545 -14.61 -22.14 -28.64
CA TYR A 545 -15.29 -21.62 -29.81
C TYR A 545 -14.89 -22.40 -31.07
N HIS A 546 -15.83 -23.15 -31.65
CA HIS A 546 -15.61 -23.91 -32.88
C HIS A 546 -15.85 -23.07 -34.11
N GLN A 547 -14.78 -22.65 -34.79
CA GLN A 547 -14.86 -21.99 -36.06
C GLN A 547 -15.02 -22.96 -37.22
N LYS A 548 -15.55 -22.52 -38.39
CA LYS A 548 -15.76 -23.36 -39.57
C LYS A 548 -14.43 -23.93 -40.11
N ASN A 549 -13.38 -23.09 -40.25
CA ASN A 549 -12.10 -23.48 -40.80
C ASN A 549 -10.93 -22.93 -39.98
N PRO A 550 -10.75 -23.37 -38.71
CA PRO A 550 -9.65 -22.85 -37.89
C PRO A 550 -8.31 -23.34 -38.41
N LYS A 551 -7.33 -22.42 -38.48
CA LYS A 551 -5.96 -22.68 -39.01
C LYS A 551 -5.26 -23.81 -38.23
N TYR A 552 -5.49 -23.92 -36.93
CA TYR A 552 -4.82 -24.94 -36.12
C TYR A 552 -5.18 -26.40 -36.50
N LEU A 553 -6.32 -26.66 -37.15
CA LEU A 553 -6.68 -28.02 -37.59
C LEU A 553 -5.69 -28.61 -38.59
N ALA A 554 -5.03 -27.77 -39.37
CA ALA A 554 -4.01 -28.22 -40.33
C ALA A 554 -2.70 -28.69 -39.65
N LEU A 555 -2.47 -28.36 -38.37
CA LEU A 555 -1.22 -28.63 -37.67
C LEU A 555 -1.14 -30.04 -37.04
N GLY A 556 -2.26 -30.73 -36.91
CA GLY A 556 -2.34 -32.15 -36.57
C GLY A 556 -1.85 -32.52 -35.18
N HIS A 557 -1.21 -33.71 -35.09
CA HIS A 557 -0.86 -34.33 -33.79
C HIS A 557 0.18 -33.55 -32.96
N GLN A 558 1.14 -32.90 -33.60
CA GLN A 558 2.17 -32.11 -32.91
C GLN A 558 1.56 -30.92 -32.15
N PHE A 559 0.59 -30.24 -32.77
CA PHE A 559 -0.15 -29.16 -32.13
C PHE A 559 -0.86 -29.64 -30.86
N THR A 560 -1.57 -30.78 -30.95
CA THR A 560 -2.27 -31.37 -29.80
C THR A 560 -1.32 -31.75 -28.67
N GLN A 561 -0.12 -32.27 -29.00
CA GLN A 561 0.88 -32.60 -27.99
C GLN A 561 1.41 -31.35 -27.27
N LYS A 562 1.67 -30.26 -28.01
CA LYS A 562 2.15 -29.01 -27.43
C LYS A 562 1.08 -28.33 -26.57
N LEU A 563 -0.18 -28.33 -27.00
CA LEU A 563 -1.28 -27.82 -26.18
C LEU A 563 -1.41 -28.55 -24.85
N LYS A 564 -1.18 -29.86 -24.80
CA LYS A 564 -1.19 -30.60 -23.53
C LYS A 564 -0.13 -30.13 -22.55
N LEU A 565 0.99 -29.57 -23.00
CA LEU A 565 1.97 -28.95 -22.10
C LEU A 565 1.42 -27.65 -21.50
N LEU A 566 0.79 -26.80 -22.31
CA LEU A 566 0.18 -25.57 -21.83
C LEU A 566 -1.01 -25.81 -20.88
N GLU A 567 -1.81 -26.86 -21.13
CA GLU A 567 -2.91 -27.27 -20.25
C GLU A 567 -2.45 -27.79 -18.86
N GLN A 568 -1.16 -28.16 -18.73
CA GLN A 568 -0.53 -28.56 -17.46
C GLN A 568 0.00 -27.38 -16.65
N VAL A 569 0.04 -26.20 -17.25
CA VAL A 569 0.49 -24.98 -16.59
C VAL A 569 -0.69 -24.33 -15.88
N SER A 570 -0.47 -23.93 -14.65
CA SER A 570 -1.46 -23.18 -13.86
C SER A 570 -0.92 -21.79 -13.62
N PRO A 571 -1.37 -20.78 -14.38
CA PRO A 571 -0.99 -19.40 -14.10
C PRO A 571 -1.50 -19.00 -12.71
N GLU A 572 -0.68 -18.21 -12.01
CA GLU A 572 -1.00 -17.63 -10.71
C GLU A 572 -1.31 -16.15 -10.91
N GLU A 573 -2.37 -15.68 -10.33
CA GLU A 573 -2.80 -14.29 -10.43
C GLU A 573 -2.46 -13.53 -9.14
N THR A 574 -2.12 -12.26 -9.26
CA THR A 574 -2.00 -11.37 -8.10
C THR A 574 -2.44 -9.96 -8.49
N GLN A 575 -3.04 -9.24 -7.56
CA GLN A 575 -3.47 -7.86 -7.78
C GLN A 575 -2.25 -6.95 -7.91
N ILE A 576 -2.31 -6.00 -8.84
CA ILE A 576 -1.32 -4.94 -9.03
C ILE A 576 -2.03 -3.59 -9.15
N LEU A 577 -1.28 -2.51 -8.97
CA LEU A 577 -1.71 -1.17 -9.36
C LEU A 577 -1.26 -0.91 -10.80
N SER A 578 -2.08 -0.37 -11.65
CA SER A 578 -1.71 0.02 -13.01
C SER A 578 -2.53 1.23 -13.48
#